data_d12273a3d5323f2b50d015312def1498
#
_entry.id   d12273a3d5323f2b50d015312def1498
#
_cell.length_a   1.000
_cell.length_b   1.000
_cell.length_c   1.000
_cell.angle_alpha   90.00
_cell.angle_beta   90.00
_cell.angle_gamma   90.00
#
_symmetry.space_group_name_H-M   'P 1'
#
loop_
_entity.id
_entity.type
_entity.pdbx_description
1 polymer ?
#
loop_
_entity_poly.entity_id
_entity_poly.type
_entity_poly.pdbx_seq_one_letter_code
_entity_poly.pdbx_strand_id
1 'polypeptide(L)'
;YTKHVVIIFDACHRGQFGDMHTAIVKHFKKYHLFGFTGTPIFSVNSGRAKNPEFFTTAQTFGDQLHSYTIVDAINDKNVLPFRVDYVQTMKAEEEITDEMVWDINREKAMMAPKRIQLVTSYILEHFDQKTYRGDKTYVYNTLVNIKEVASAKRDEVEEIKRKQRISGFNSIFAVSSVPMAKLYYREFQKQMADDPTKKLRIATIFSYGANEGEADGILDEENSEDTSALDQPSREFLEEAIQDYNEMFHTNYDTSSEKFQNYYKDVSLRMKNKELDLLIVVNMFLTGFDATTMN
;
A
#
# COMPACT_ATOMS: atom_id res chain seq x y z
N TYR A 1 13.71 4.49 -34.65
CA TYR A 1 13.12 5.83 -34.75
C TYR A 1 14.22 6.85 -34.96
N THR A 2 14.10 7.66 -35.99
CA THR A 2 15.16 8.64 -36.39
C THR A 2 14.85 10.06 -35.91
N LYS A 3 13.63 10.32 -35.47
CA LYS A 3 13.21 11.62 -34.92
C LYS A 3 13.75 11.80 -33.50
N HIS A 4 13.91 13.04 -33.06
CA HIS A 4 14.21 13.37 -31.68
C HIS A 4 12.97 13.15 -30.84
N VAL A 5 13.12 12.43 -29.72
CA VAL A 5 12.02 12.05 -28.84
C VAL A 5 12.31 12.55 -27.42
N VAL A 6 11.28 13.05 -26.73
CA VAL A 6 11.33 13.32 -25.28
C VAL A 6 10.50 12.26 -24.61
N ILE A 7 11.10 11.57 -23.65
CA ILE A 7 10.49 10.50 -22.89
C ILE A 7 10.38 10.96 -21.44
N ILE A 8 9.18 10.95 -20.89
CA ILE A 8 8.89 11.35 -19.52
C ILE A 8 8.35 10.13 -18.78
N PHE A 9 9.03 9.74 -17.70
CA PHE A 9 8.58 8.71 -16.77
C PHE A 9 7.97 9.38 -15.54
N ASP A 10 6.69 9.16 -15.31
CA ASP A 10 6.05 9.45 -14.05
C ASP A 10 6.20 8.25 -13.11
N ALA A 11 6.29 8.50 -11.79
CA ALA A 11 6.62 7.50 -10.77
C ALA A 11 7.86 6.65 -11.17
N CYS A 12 8.90 7.28 -11.70
CA CYS A 12 10.01 6.63 -12.39
C CYS A 12 10.79 5.62 -11.53
N HIS A 13 10.68 5.68 -10.20
CA HIS A 13 11.28 4.71 -9.27
C HIS A 13 10.77 3.27 -9.50
N ARG A 14 9.59 3.09 -10.10
CA ARG A 14 8.99 1.78 -10.38
C ARG A 14 9.52 1.16 -11.68
N GLY A 15 9.76 1.99 -12.69
CA GLY A 15 10.16 1.52 -14.04
C GLY A 15 11.65 1.63 -14.36
N GLN A 16 12.49 2.17 -13.46
CA GLN A 16 13.87 2.52 -13.80
C GLN A 16 14.82 1.32 -13.94
N PHE A 17 14.48 0.14 -13.41
CA PHE A 17 15.36 -1.02 -13.39
C PHE A 17 14.93 -2.16 -14.30
N GLY A 18 13.79 -2.07 -14.98
CA GLY A 18 13.19 -3.18 -15.71
C GLY A 18 13.70 -3.33 -17.16
N ASP A 19 13.44 -4.50 -17.72
CA ASP A 19 13.68 -4.81 -19.13
C ASP A 19 12.94 -3.85 -20.07
N MET A 20 11.77 -3.36 -19.65
CA MET A 20 10.99 -2.38 -20.39
C MET A 20 11.74 -1.05 -20.56
N HIS A 21 12.32 -0.50 -19.47
CA HIS A 21 13.15 0.71 -19.55
C HIS A 21 14.30 0.53 -20.52
N THR A 22 15.03 -0.59 -20.40
CA THR A 22 16.14 -0.93 -21.27
C THR A 22 15.70 -1.07 -22.73
N ALA A 23 14.54 -1.70 -22.99
CA ALA A 23 13.99 -1.85 -24.34
C ALA A 23 13.58 -0.50 -24.94
N ILE A 24 12.92 0.37 -24.16
CA ILE A 24 12.53 1.71 -24.59
C ILE A 24 13.75 2.53 -24.99
N VAL A 25 14.76 2.61 -24.11
CA VAL A 25 15.97 3.39 -24.32
C VAL A 25 16.76 2.88 -25.54
N LYS A 26 16.87 1.55 -25.72
CA LYS A 26 17.53 0.95 -26.89
C LYS A 26 16.81 1.21 -28.22
N HIS A 27 15.49 1.44 -28.19
CA HIS A 27 14.69 1.66 -29.39
C HIS A 27 14.89 3.06 -30.01
N PHE A 28 15.25 4.05 -29.22
CA PHE A 28 15.40 5.44 -29.67
C PHE A 28 16.87 5.84 -29.76
N LYS A 29 17.28 6.37 -30.94
CA LYS A 29 18.67 6.82 -31.18
C LYS A 29 18.93 8.26 -30.74
N LYS A 30 17.91 9.09 -30.70
CA LYS A 30 17.96 10.51 -30.30
C LYS A 30 16.83 10.79 -29.35
N TYR A 31 17.13 10.87 -28.07
CA TYR A 31 16.12 11.11 -27.06
C TYR A 31 16.64 11.94 -25.87
N HIS A 32 15.72 12.57 -25.17
CA HIS A 32 15.91 13.07 -23.80
C HIS A 32 15.03 12.26 -22.88
N LEU A 33 15.55 11.96 -21.71
CA LEU A 33 14.87 11.17 -20.69
C LEU A 33 14.69 12.01 -19.45
N PHE A 34 13.44 12.11 -18.94
CA PHE A 34 13.11 12.79 -17.70
C PHE A 34 12.36 11.85 -16.79
N GLY A 35 12.75 11.80 -15.50
CA GLY A 35 12.08 11.02 -14.47
C GLY A 35 11.46 11.94 -13.42
N PHE A 36 10.19 11.72 -13.09
CA PHE A 36 9.50 12.36 -11.98
C PHE A 36 9.18 11.31 -10.93
N THR A 37 9.47 11.57 -9.66
CA THR A 37 9.19 10.64 -8.57
C THR A 37 9.13 11.35 -7.23
N GLY A 38 8.20 10.93 -6.36
CA GLY A 38 8.16 11.32 -4.97
C GLY A 38 9.10 10.50 -4.07
N THR A 39 9.64 9.38 -4.58
CA THR A 39 10.48 8.44 -3.84
C THR A 39 11.73 8.05 -4.63
N PRO A 40 12.69 9.00 -4.82
CA PRO A 40 13.91 8.69 -5.55
C PRO A 40 14.74 7.61 -4.84
N ILE A 41 15.43 6.78 -5.64
CA ILE A 41 16.30 5.74 -5.14
C ILE A 41 17.72 6.29 -5.06
N PHE A 42 18.25 6.31 -3.84
CA PHE A 42 19.61 6.68 -3.51
C PHE A 42 20.46 5.43 -3.22
N SER A 43 21.76 5.56 -3.15
CA SER A 43 22.67 4.45 -2.82
C SER A 43 22.35 3.76 -1.48
N VAL A 44 21.84 4.52 -0.51
CA VAL A 44 21.49 4.02 0.83
C VAL A 44 20.21 3.18 0.86
N ASN A 45 19.35 3.28 -0.15
CA ASN A 45 18.07 2.54 -0.22
C ASN A 45 17.90 1.75 -1.53
N SER A 46 18.98 1.59 -2.31
CA SER A 46 18.94 0.97 -3.65
C SER A 46 18.80 -0.55 -3.67
N GLY A 47 18.89 -1.24 -2.54
CA GLY A 47 18.84 -2.70 -2.52
C GLY A 47 19.90 -3.37 -3.41
N ARG A 48 19.76 -4.70 -3.62
CA ARG A 48 20.63 -5.46 -4.55
C ARG A 48 19.93 -5.55 -5.92
N ALA A 49 20.12 -4.56 -6.78
CA ALA A 49 19.59 -4.66 -8.15
C ALA A 49 20.44 -5.63 -9.00
N LYS A 50 19.78 -6.37 -9.92
CA LYS A 50 20.45 -7.31 -10.83
C LYS A 50 21.40 -6.60 -11.84
N ASN A 51 21.15 -5.33 -12.14
CA ASN A 51 21.96 -4.56 -13.07
C ASN A 51 22.73 -3.45 -12.34
N PRO A 52 24.06 -3.55 -12.17
CA PRO A 52 24.87 -2.57 -11.46
C PRO A 52 24.91 -1.17 -12.10
N GLU A 53 24.45 -1.01 -13.33
CA GLU A 53 24.45 0.28 -14.03
C GLU A 53 23.27 1.19 -13.64
N PHE A 54 22.21 0.65 -13.02
CA PHE A 54 20.97 1.37 -12.74
C PHE A 54 20.50 1.25 -11.28
N PHE A 55 21.42 1.35 -10.33
CA PHE A 55 21.07 1.23 -8.90
C PHE A 55 20.32 2.42 -8.33
N THR A 56 20.52 3.61 -8.88
CA THR A 56 19.94 4.84 -8.34
C THR A 56 19.18 5.62 -9.41
N THR A 57 18.28 6.49 -8.96
CA THR A 57 17.56 7.38 -9.89
C THR A 57 18.51 8.28 -10.67
N ALA A 58 19.59 8.76 -10.03
CA ALA A 58 20.60 9.59 -10.68
C ALA A 58 21.39 8.82 -11.77
N GLN A 59 21.69 7.55 -11.56
CA GLN A 59 22.37 6.73 -12.58
C GLN A 59 21.49 6.50 -13.81
N THR A 60 20.17 6.44 -13.64
CA THR A 60 19.22 6.18 -14.72
C THR A 60 18.83 7.45 -15.48
N PHE A 61 18.60 8.55 -14.77
CA PHE A 61 18.02 9.78 -15.32
C PHE A 61 19.00 10.96 -15.36
N GLY A 62 20.18 10.84 -14.75
CA GLY A 62 21.16 11.92 -14.64
C GLY A 62 20.93 12.82 -13.42
N ASP A 63 21.40 14.07 -13.52
CA ASP A 63 21.36 15.02 -12.41
C ASP A 63 19.94 15.41 -12.01
N GLN A 64 19.74 15.59 -10.72
CA GLN A 64 18.49 16.10 -10.18
C GLN A 64 18.29 17.56 -10.57
N LEU A 65 17.27 17.83 -11.39
CA LEU A 65 16.97 19.17 -11.91
C LEU A 65 16.14 20.02 -10.95
N HIS A 66 15.26 19.39 -10.15
CA HIS A 66 14.36 20.06 -9.22
C HIS A 66 14.04 19.13 -8.06
N SER A 67 13.77 19.74 -6.90
CA SER A 67 13.27 19.06 -5.70
C SER A 67 12.18 19.89 -5.03
N TYR A 68 11.06 19.25 -4.70
CA TYR A 68 10.00 19.79 -3.87
C TYR A 68 9.67 18.76 -2.80
N THR A 69 10.21 18.96 -1.62
CA THR A 69 10.14 17.98 -0.54
C THR A 69 8.85 18.11 0.26
N ILE A 70 8.57 17.09 1.11
CA ILE A 70 7.44 17.16 2.05
C ILE A 70 7.56 18.37 3.02
N VAL A 71 8.78 18.78 3.34
CA VAL A 71 9.02 19.97 4.18
C VAL A 71 8.60 21.23 3.45
N ASP A 72 8.95 21.35 2.17
CA ASP A 72 8.54 22.49 1.33
C ASP A 72 7.01 22.52 1.22
N ALA A 73 6.38 21.37 0.96
CA ALA A 73 4.93 21.26 0.85
C ALA A 73 4.18 21.62 2.14
N ILE A 74 4.74 21.29 3.31
CA ILE A 74 4.20 21.69 4.62
C ILE A 74 4.35 23.21 4.83
N ASN A 75 5.52 23.75 4.51
CA ASN A 75 5.77 25.19 4.63
C ASN A 75 4.84 26.02 3.72
N ASP A 76 4.61 25.54 2.51
CA ASP A 76 3.69 26.14 1.55
C ASP A 76 2.21 25.88 1.87
N LYS A 77 1.91 25.11 2.94
CA LYS A 77 0.56 24.72 3.38
C LYS A 77 -0.20 23.86 2.35
N ASN A 78 0.50 23.19 1.45
CA ASN A 78 -0.06 22.23 0.51
C ASN A 78 -0.29 20.87 1.15
N VAL A 79 0.45 20.55 2.21
CA VAL A 79 0.33 19.30 2.99
C VAL A 79 0.25 19.68 4.48
N LEU A 80 -0.60 18.97 5.22
CA LEU A 80 -0.68 19.11 6.67
C LEU A 80 0.57 18.54 7.35
N PRO A 81 1.02 19.15 8.46
CA PRO A 81 2.10 18.55 9.25
C PRO A 81 1.66 17.20 9.83
N PHE A 82 2.59 16.27 9.92
CA PHE A 82 2.37 14.94 10.49
C PHE A 82 3.36 14.67 11.63
N ARG A 83 3.02 13.70 12.45
CA ARG A 83 3.86 13.22 13.55
C ARG A 83 4.29 11.79 13.27
N VAL A 84 5.57 11.48 13.52
CA VAL A 84 6.11 10.13 13.47
C VAL A 84 6.37 9.64 14.88
N ASP A 85 5.72 8.56 15.27
CA ASP A 85 5.96 7.87 16.54
C ASP A 85 6.70 6.56 16.26
N TYR A 86 7.85 6.36 16.89
CA TYR A 86 8.63 5.13 16.78
C TYR A 86 8.34 4.22 17.96
N VAL A 87 7.93 2.98 17.66
CA VAL A 87 7.72 1.94 18.68
C VAL A 87 8.73 0.83 18.46
N GLN A 88 9.64 0.65 19.43
CA GLN A 88 10.63 -0.39 19.36
C GLN A 88 9.99 -1.74 19.69
N THR A 89 9.91 -2.62 18.70
CA THR A 89 9.30 -3.95 18.82
C THR A 89 10.29 -5.10 18.85
N MET A 90 11.58 -4.83 18.65
CA MET A 90 12.68 -5.81 18.68
C MET A 90 13.89 -5.22 19.36
N LYS A 91 14.67 -6.09 20.03
CA LYS A 91 16.03 -5.78 20.48
C LYS A 91 17.00 -6.44 19.50
N ALA A 92 17.93 -5.67 18.95
CA ALA A 92 19.05 -6.23 18.19
C ALA A 92 20.12 -6.72 19.17
N GLU A 93 20.63 -7.93 19.00
CA GLU A 93 21.86 -8.38 19.66
C GLU A 93 23.06 -7.83 18.87
N GLU A 94 24.07 -7.33 19.57
CA GLU A 94 25.15 -6.51 18.97
C GLU A 94 26.15 -7.28 18.09
N GLU A 95 26.07 -8.61 17.94
CA GLU A 95 27.08 -9.43 17.24
C GLU A 95 26.47 -10.31 16.13
N ILE A 96 25.97 -9.69 15.04
CA ILE A 96 25.70 -10.46 13.81
C ILE A 96 26.57 -9.87 12.69
N THR A 97 27.62 -10.63 12.31
CA THR A 97 28.63 -10.19 11.32
C THR A 97 28.32 -10.60 9.88
N ASP A 98 27.22 -11.34 9.62
CA ASP A 98 26.82 -11.79 8.30
C ASP A 98 25.45 -11.19 7.94
N GLU A 99 25.41 -10.31 6.92
CA GLU A 99 24.19 -9.63 6.46
C GLU A 99 23.08 -10.61 6.05
N MET A 100 23.42 -11.74 5.41
CA MET A 100 22.42 -12.74 5.01
C MET A 100 21.80 -13.44 6.23
N VAL A 101 22.58 -13.76 7.24
CA VAL A 101 22.08 -14.37 8.49
C VAL A 101 21.24 -13.36 9.25
N TRP A 102 21.64 -12.09 9.22
CA TRP A 102 20.88 -11.01 9.84
C TRP A 102 19.50 -10.81 9.20
N ASP A 103 19.41 -10.82 7.87
CA ASP A 103 18.14 -10.68 7.15
C ASP A 103 17.18 -11.85 7.40
N ILE A 104 17.67 -13.09 7.38
CA ILE A 104 16.88 -14.29 7.71
C ILE A 104 16.39 -14.26 9.17
N ASN A 105 17.26 -13.87 10.10
CA ASN A 105 16.87 -13.74 11.49
C ASN A 105 15.89 -12.59 11.72
N ARG A 106 16.05 -11.49 11.00
CA ARG A 106 15.15 -10.33 11.04
C ARG A 106 13.75 -10.72 10.58
N GLU A 107 13.61 -11.40 9.43
CA GLU A 107 12.31 -11.84 8.92
C GLU A 107 11.60 -12.76 9.92
N LYS A 108 12.30 -13.78 10.44
CA LYS A 108 11.77 -14.66 11.48
C LYS A 108 11.34 -13.90 12.75
N ALA A 109 12.14 -12.93 13.18
CA ALA A 109 11.81 -12.08 14.33
C ALA A 109 10.58 -11.21 14.06
N MET A 110 10.46 -10.66 12.84
CA MET A 110 9.30 -9.88 12.41
C MET A 110 8.00 -10.69 12.43
N MET A 111 8.05 -11.98 12.08
CA MET A 111 6.91 -12.91 12.07
C MET A 111 6.72 -13.68 13.39
N ALA A 112 7.51 -13.41 14.42
CA ALA A 112 7.40 -14.11 15.70
C ALA A 112 5.98 -13.95 16.30
N PRO A 113 5.30 -15.05 16.72
CA PRO A 113 3.89 -14.98 17.19
C PRO A 113 3.68 -14.00 18.32
N LYS A 114 4.63 -13.94 19.26
CA LYS A 114 4.55 -12.99 20.40
C LYS A 114 4.63 -11.55 19.93
N ARG A 115 5.44 -11.24 18.92
CA ARG A 115 5.52 -9.90 18.34
C ARG A 115 4.22 -9.53 17.63
N ILE A 116 3.68 -10.42 16.78
CA ILE A 116 2.40 -10.22 16.11
C ILE A 116 1.30 -9.93 17.14
N GLN A 117 1.21 -10.73 18.17
CA GLN A 117 0.25 -10.54 19.27
C GLN A 117 0.39 -9.15 19.92
N LEU A 118 1.61 -8.77 20.33
CA LEU A 118 1.86 -7.51 21.02
C LEU A 118 1.59 -6.28 20.13
N VAL A 119 2.00 -6.33 18.86
CA VAL A 119 1.74 -5.24 17.91
C VAL A 119 0.23 -5.10 17.66
N THR A 120 -0.49 -6.21 17.49
CA THR A 120 -1.95 -6.19 17.33
C THR A 120 -2.63 -5.60 18.56
N SER A 121 -2.26 -6.05 19.78
CA SER A 121 -2.78 -5.48 21.01
C SER A 121 -2.53 -3.98 21.12
N TYR A 122 -1.30 -3.53 20.80
CA TYR A 122 -0.95 -2.11 20.82
C TYR A 122 -1.81 -1.30 19.86
N ILE A 123 -2.02 -1.79 18.63
CA ILE A 123 -2.86 -1.10 17.64
C ILE A 123 -4.31 -1.01 18.15
N LEU A 124 -4.88 -2.10 18.63
CA LEU A 124 -6.26 -2.13 19.14
C LEU A 124 -6.46 -1.21 20.35
N GLU A 125 -5.49 -1.17 21.27
CA GLU A 125 -5.55 -0.35 22.48
C GLU A 125 -5.42 1.15 22.20
N HIS A 126 -4.68 1.53 21.18
CA HIS A 126 -4.40 2.93 20.85
C HIS A 126 -5.16 3.44 19.63
N PHE A 127 -5.97 2.59 18.98
CA PHE A 127 -6.65 2.94 17.73
C PHE A 127 -7.50 4.19 17.88
N ASP A 128 -8.38 4.24 18.87
CA ASP A 128 -9.29 5.35 19.07
C ASP A 128 -8.54 6.66 19.37
N GLN A 129 -7.48 6.59 20.18
CA GLN A 129 -6.63 7.74 20.49
C GLN A 129 -5.89 8.25 19.24
N LYS A 130 -5.27 7.33 18.48
CA LYS A 130 -4.47 7.69 17.29
C LYS A 130 -5.33 8.19 16.14
N THR A 131 -6.53 7.69 16.01
CA THR A 131 -7.48 8.08 14.96
C THR A 131 -8.50 9.13 15.40
N TYR A 132 -8.38 9.65 16.63
CA TYR A 132 -9.31 10.62 17.21
C TYR A 132 -10.78 10.14 17.19
N ARG A 133 -11.01 8.83 17.29
CA ARG A 133 -12.34 8.23 17.29
C ARG A 133 -13.04 8.59 18.62
N GLY A 134 -14.14 9.33 18.53
CA GLY A 134 -14.82 9.89 19.72
C GLY A 134 -14.46 11.35 20.02
N ASP A 135 -13.27 11.83 19.66
CA ASP A 135 -12.83 13.19 19.97
C ASP A 135 -13.11 14.18 18.84
N LYS A 136 -13.00 13.76 17.60
CA LYS A 136 -13.22 14.60 16.43
C LYS A 136 -14.41 14.13 15.61
N THR A 137 -15.38 15.01 15.41
CA THR A 137 -16.49 14.79 14.49
C THR A 137 -16.54 15.89 13.45
N TYR A 138 -16.83 15.53 12.20
CA TYR A 138 -16.90 16.47 11.08
C TYR A 138 -17.98 16.04 10.08
N VAL A 139 -18.42 16.99 9.27
CA VAL A 139 -19.38 16.71 8.19
C VAL A 139 -18.63 16.37 6.93
N TYR A 140 -18.96 15.25 6.35
CA TYR A 140 -18.34 14.72 5.15
C TYR A 140 -19.40 14.33 4.11
N ASN A 141 -19.05 14.46 2.82
CA ASN A 141 -19.91 14.00 1.73
C ASN A 141 -19.60 12.52 1.46
N THR A 142 -20.37 11.63 2.09
CA THR A 142 -20.23 10.18 1.89
C THR A 142 -20.95 9.73 0.63
N LEU A 143 -20.35 8.78 -0.08
CA LEU A 143 -20.96 8.11 -1.24
C LEU A 143 -21.93 7.04 -0.73
N VAL A 144 -23.19 7.08 -1.17
CA VAL A 144 -24.23 6.14 -0.68
C VAL A 144 -24.40 4.91 -1.56
N ASN A 145 -24.05 5.00 -2.84
CA ASN A 145 -24.18 3.93 -3.83
C ASN A 145 -22.83 3.30 -4.21
N ILE A 146 -22.01 2.97 -3.21
CA ILE A 146 -20.65 2.44 -3.42
C ILE A 146 -20.65 1.18 -4.27
N LYS A 147 -21.53 0.22 -4.01
CA LYS A 147 -21.58 -1.07 -4.72
C LYS A 147 -21.85 -0.87 -6.22
N GLU A 148 -22.79 -0.02 -6.55
CA GLU A 148 -23.15 0.30 -7.92
C GLU A 148 -21.98 0.97 -8.64
N VAL A 149 -21.35 1.95 -8.00
CA VAL A 149 -20.19 2.66 -8.56
C VAL A 149 -18.96 1.74 -8.69
N ALA A 150 -18.71 0.87 -7.71
CA ALA A 150 -17.60 -0.07 -7.77
C ALA A 150 -17.74 -1.11 -8.87
N SER A 151 -18.97 -1.56 -9.15
CA SER A 151 -19.27 -2.60 -10.15
C SER A 151 -19.51 -2.05 -11.54
N ALA A 152 -19.67 -0.73 -11.70
CA ALA A 152 -19.91 -0.10 -12.98
C ALA A 152 -18.59 0.15 -13.75
N LYS A 153 -18.70 0.18 -15.09
CA LYS A 153 -17.67 0.76 -15.92
C LYS A 153 -17.61 2.27 -15.68
N ARG A 154 -16.46 2.85 -15.99
CA ARG A 154 -16.21 4.27 -15.75
C ARG A 154 -17.32 5.13 -16.38
N ASP A 155 -17.87 6.05 -15.58
CA ASP A 155 -18.91 7.02 -15.99
C ASP A 155 -20.30 6.44 -16.35
N GLU A 156 -20.58 5.15 -16.09
CA GLU A 156 -21.90 4.55 -16.32
C GLU A 156 -22.90 4.79 -15.17
N VAL A 157 -22.41 5.05 -13.96
CA VAL A 157 -23.24 5.25 -12.76
C VAL A 157 -22.88 6.57 -12.10
N GLU A 158 -23.90 7.39 -11.86
CA GLU A 158 -23.77 8.67 -11.15
C GLU A 158 -23.49 8.43 -9.66
N GLU A 159 -22.49 9.15 -9.11
CA GLU A 159 -22.18 9.14 -7.70
C GLU A 159 -23.25 9.88 -6.88
N ILE A 160 -23.92 9.18 -5.99
CA ILE A 160 -24.91 9.77 -5.07
C ILE A 160 -24.23 10.07 -3.75
N LYS A 161 -24.03 11.37 -3.45
CA LYS A 161 -23.39 11.83 -2.23
C LYS A 161 -24.39 12.39 -1.22
N ARG A 162 -24.18 12.06 0.06
CA ARG A 162 -24.97 12.58 1.18
C ARG A 162 -24.03 13.18 2.23
N LYS A 163 -24.42 14.34 2.76
CA LYS A 163 -23.75 14.93 3.93
C LYS A 163 -24.05 14.07 5.15
N GLN A 164 -23.00 13.54 5.76
CA GLN A 164 -23.08 12.73 6.96
C GLN A 164 -22.08 13.22 8.00
N ARG A 165 -22.45 13.14 9.27
CA ARG A 165 -21.52 13.39 10.37
C ARG A 165 -20.76 12.10 10.67
N ILE A 166 -19.45 12.14 10.53
CA ILE A 166 -18.56 11.01 10.82
C ILE A 166 -17.61 11.37 11.97
N SER A 167 -17.11 10.35 12.65
CA SER A 167 -16.23 10.50 13.81
C SER A 167 -14.88 9.84 13.57
N GLY A 168 -13.82 10.57 13.90
CA GLY A 168 -12.45 10.12 13.80
C GLY A 168 -12.01 9.80 12.37
N PHE A 169 -10.85 9.20 12.27
CA PHE A 169 -10.21 8.84 11.00
C PHE A 169 -10.06 7.32 10.88
N ASN A 170 -9.74 6.83 9.71
CA ASN A 170 -9.30 5.46 9.47
C ASN A 170 -7.79 5.41 9.26
N SER A 171 -7.23 4.20 9.14
CA SER A 171 -5.79 4.00 9.05
C SER A 171 -5.43 2.90 8.07
N ILE A 172 -4.20 2.98 7.54
CA ILE A 172 -3.56 1.90 6.78
C ILE A 172 -2.50 1.24 7.66
N PHE A 173 -2.46 -0.09 7.65
CA PHE A 173 -1.41 -0.89 8.26
C PHE A 173 -0.62 -1.61 7.17
N ALA A 174 0.53 -1.02 6.82
CA ALA A 174 1.43 -1.59 5.82
C ALA A 174 2.32 -2.67 6.43
N VAL A 175 2.39 -3.81 5.77
CA VAL A 175 3.25 -4.93 6.13
C VAL A 175 4.11 -5.36 4.95
N SER A 176 5.23 -6.05 5.22
CA SER A 176 6.25 -6.34 4.19
C SER A 176 5.91 -7.53 3.28
N SER A 177 4.99 -8.40 3.67
CA SER A 177 4.67 -9.60 2.87
C SER A 177 3.25 -10.09 3.12
N VAL A 178 2.72 -10.90 2.19
CA VAL A 178 1.40 -11.53 2.31
C VAL A 178 1.32 -12.53 3.48
N PRO A 179 2.35 -13.38 3.75
CA PRO A 179 2.36 -14.19 4.97
C PRO A 179 2.23 -13.36 6.25
N MET A 180 2.88 -12.20 6.31
CA MET A 180 2.77 -11.29 7.45
C MET A 180 1.38 -10.67 7.55
N ALA A 181 0.78 -10.26 6.42
CA ALA A 181 -0.59 -9.75 6.38
C ALA A 181 -1.58 -10.79 6.93
N LYS A 182 -1.44 -12.05 6.53
CA LYS A 182 -2.24 -13.18 7.02
C LYS A 182 -2.13 -13.38 8.53
N LEU A 183 -0.89 -13.33 9.07
CA LEU A 183 -0.67 -13.46 10.51
C LEU A 183 -1.35 -12.34 11.31
N TYR A 184 -1.18 -11.09 10.87
CA TYR A 184 -1.82 -9.94 11.53
C TYR A 184 -3.34 -9.99 11.38
N TYR A 185 -3.86 -10.28 10.19
CA TYR A 185 -5.30 -10.34 9.94
C TYR A 185 -6.00 -11.32 10.90
N ARG A 186 -5.45 -12.53 11.01
CA ARG A 186 -5.97 -13.57 11.92
C ARG A 186 -5.81 -13.20 13.39
N GLU A 187 -4.72 -12.57 13.76
CA GLU A 187 -4.52 -12.13 15.14
C GLU A 187 -5.46 -10.98 15.51
N PHE A 188 -5.74 -10.05 14.58
CA PHE A 188 -6.80 -9.04 14.77
C PHE A 188 -8.16 -9.68 14.99
N GLN A 189 -8.57 -10.63 14.14
CA GLN A 189 -9.84 -11.35 14.29
C GLN A 189 -9.94 -12.03 15.66
N LYS A 190 -8.87 -12.72 16.05
CA LYS A 190 -8.82 -13.42 17.35
C LYS A 190 -8.98 -12.45 18.52
N GLN A 191 -8.18 -11.40 18.59
CA GLN A 191 -8.23 -10.44 19.70
C GLN A 191 -9.55 -9.65 19.75
N MET A 192 -10.14 -9.34 18.59
CA MET A 192 -11.47 -8.72 18.53
C MET A 192 -12.60 -9.67 18.93
N ALA A 193 -12.45 -10.98 18.73
CA ALA A 193 -13.39 -11.99 19.21
C ALA A 193 -13.32 -12.12 20.75
N ASP A 194 -12.11 -12.03 21.31
CA ASP A 194 -11.88 -12.07 22.76
C ASP A 194 -12.38 -10.78 23.46
N ASP A 195 -12.32 -9.63 22.79
CA ASP A 195 -12.78 -8.33 23.34
C ASP A 195 -13.63 -7.57 22.30
N PRO A 196 -14.95 -7.77 22.28
CA PRO A 196 -15.85 -7.09 21.34
C PRO A 196 -15.90 -5.56 21.45
N THR A 197 -15.39 -4.98 22.54
CA THR A 197 -15.33 -3.51 22.70
C THR A 197 -14.30 -2.87 21.78
N LYS A 198 -13.32 -3.65 21.34
CA LYS A 198 -12.23 -3.22 20.41
C LYS A 198 -12.52 -3.56 18.96
N LYS A 199 -13.79 -3.77 18.59
CA LYS A 199 -14.17 -4.19 17.25
C LYS A 199 -13.91 -3.09 16.22
N LEU A 200 -13.07 -3.44 15.21
CA LEU A 200 -12.77 -2.63 14.03
C LEU A 200 -13.30 -3.33 12.77
N ARG A 201 -13.69 -2.54 11.77
CA ARG A 201 -13.95 -3.05 10.42
C ARG A 201 -12.64 -3.08 9.68
N ILE A 202 -12.09 -4.29 9.49
CA ILE A 202 -10.78 -4.52 8.91
C ILE A 202 -10.95 -5.19 7.54
N ALA A 203 -10.23 -4.71 6.54
CA ALA A 203 -10.06 -5.38 5.26
C ALA A 203 -8.57 -5.56 4.96
N THR A 204 -8.25 -6.42 4.00
CA THR A 204 -6.88 -6.56 3.48
C THR A 204 -6.88 -6.58 1.98
N ILE A 205 -5.83 -6.03 1.40
CA ILE A 205 -5.61 -6.06 -0.04
C ILE A 205 -4.12 -6.12 -0.35
N PHE A 206 -3.78 -6.91 -1.35
CA PHE A 206 -2.42 -7.07 -1.84
C PHE A 206 -2.41 -7.51 -3.30
N SER A 207 -1.34 -7.20 -4.03
CA SER A 207 -1.15 -7.58 -5.42
C SER A 207 -0.24 -8.81 -5.55
N TYR A 208 -0.23 -9.38 -6.75
CA TYR A 208 0.56 -10.53 -7.13
C TYR A 208 2.07 -10.39 -6.82
N GLY A 209 2.71 -9.29 -7.17
CA GLY A 209 4.15 -9.08 -6.97
C GLY A 209 4.63 -8.94 -5.52
N ALA A 210 3.73 -9.02 -4.54
CA ALA A 210 4.05 -8.74 -3.13
C ALA A 210 4.88 -9.84 -2.43
N ASN A 211 4.97 -11.04 -3.01
CA ASN A 211 5.66 -12.19 -2.40
C ASN A 211 6.97 -12.59 -3.08
N GLU A 212 7.25 -12.07 -4.26
CA GLU A 212 8.49 -12.38 -4.93
C GLU A 212 9.60 -11.50 -4.32
N GLY A 213 10.30 -12.05 -3.34
CA GLY A 213 11.63 -11.59 -3.02
C GLY A 213 12.45 -11.66 -4.29
N GLU A 214 12.84 -10.50 -4.84
CA GLU A 214 13.66 -10.36 -6.05
C GLU A 214 12.97 -10.53 -7.41
N ALA A 215 11.69 -10.28 -7.57
CA ALA A 215 11.16 -10.03 -8.89
C ALA A 215 11.70 -8.67 -9.40
N ASP A 216 12.34 -8.69 -10.58
CA ASP A 216 12.82 -7.49 -11.27
C ASP A 216 11.78 -6.37 -11.18
N GLY A 217 12.09 -5.34 -10.45
CA GLY A 217 11.59 -3.97 -10.31
C GLY A 217 10.37 -3.44 -11.06
N ILE A 218 9.53 -4.30 -11.61
CA ILE A 218 8.27 -3.97 -12.25
C ILE A 218 7.15 -4.48 -11.33
N LEU A 219 6.91 -3.74 -10.26
CA LEU A 219 5.60 -3.78 -9.63
C LEU A 219 4.67 -2.97 -10.56
N ASP A 220 4.10 -3.65 -11.53
CA ASP A 220 3.05 -3.10 -12.36
C ASP A 220 1.84 -2.81 -11.47
N GLU A 221 1.64 -1.54 -11.08
CA GLU A 221 0.33 -1.12 -10.56
C GLU A 221 -0.76 -1.35 -11.62
N GLU A 222 -0.39 -1.40 -12.90
CA GLU A 222 -1.29 -1.76 -13.99
C GLU A 222 -1.77 -3.22 -13.92
N ASN A 223 -1.00 -4.12 -13.28
CA ASN A 223 -1.38 -5.51 -13.00
C ASN A 223 -1.73 -5.78 -11.52
N SER A 224 -1.91 -4.74 -10.72
CA SER A 224 -2.33 -4.88 -9.30
C SER A 224 -3.68 -5.59 -9.14
N GLU A 225 -4.42 -5.71 -10.22
CA GLU A 225 -5.74 -6.32 -10.30
C GLU A 225 -5.70 -7.81 -10.73
N ASP A 226 -4.52 -8.36 -11.06
CA ASP A 226 -4.36 -9.76 -11.46
C ASP A 226 -3.99 -10.63 -10.26
N THR A 227 -4.90 -11.53 -9.90
CA THR A 227 -4.70 -12.55 -8.86
C THR A 227 -4.27 -13.90 -9.42
N SER A 228 -4.19 -14.06 -10.76
CA SER A 228 -3.98 -15.36 -11.41
C SER A 228 -2.63 -15.98 -11.09
N ALA A 229 -1.65 -15.14 -10.77
CA ALA A 229 -0.29 -15.55 -10.47
C ALA A 229 0.05 -15.59 -8.97
N LEU A 230 -0.91 -15.34 -8.06
CA LEU A 230 -0.73 -15.60 -6.63
C LEU A 230 -0.49 -17.12 -6.40
N ASP A 231 0.43 -17.44 -5.49
CA ASP A 231 0.56 -18.79 -5.00
C ASP A 231 -0.74 -19.24 -4.29
N GLN A 232 -0.96 -20.56 -4.27
CA GLN A 232 -2.22 -21.10 -3.73
C GLN A 232 -2.51 -20.64 -2.28
N PRO A 233 -1.55 -20.65 -1.33
CA PRO A 233 -1.80 -20.18 0.03
C PRO A 233 -2.18 -18.70 0.15
N SER A 234 -1.63 -17.84 -0.71
CA SER A 234 -1.95 -16.41 -0.74
C SER A 234 -3.33 -16.15 -1.34
N ARG A 235 -3.69 -16.91 -2.38
CA ARG A 235 -5.02 -16.84 -2.98
C ARG A 235 -6.10 -17.32 -2.01
N GLU A 236 -5.89 -18.45 -1.33
CA GLU A 236 -6.82 -18.97 -0.31
C GLU A 236 -7.03 -17.95 0.82
N PHE A 237 -5.97 -17.30 1.26
CA PHE A 237 -6.07 -16.25 2.27
C PHE A 237 -6.84 -15.02 1.76
N LEU A 238 -6.58 -14.59 0.52
CA LEU A 238 -7.32 -13.48 -0.08
C LEU A 238 -8.80 -13.79 -0.20
N GLU A 239 -9.15 -15.01 -0.59
CA GLU A 239 -10.51 -15.48 -0.71
C GLU A 239 -11.24 -15.52 0.65
N GLU A 240 -10.57 -16.01 1.72
CA GLU A 240 -11.05 -15.96 3.10
C GLU A 240 -11.36 -14.51 3.52
N ALA A 241 -10.43 -13.59 3.28
CA ALA A 241 -10.59 -12.18 3.64
C ALA A 241 -11.68 -11.46 2.83
N ILE A 242 -11.84 -11.82 1.54
CA ILE A 242 -12.93 -11.31 0.70
C ILE A 242 -14.30 -11.84 1.17
N GLN A 243 -14.38 -13.08 1.64
CA GLN A 243 -15.62 -13.62 2.22
C GLN A 243 -16.03 -12.85 3.47
N ASP A 244 -15.11 -12.60 4.41
CA ASP A 244 -15.37 -11.77 5.59
C ASP A 244 -15.85 -10.35 5.20
N TYR A 245 -15.23 -9.79 4.17
CA TYR A 245 -15.63 -8.49 3.61
C TYR A 245 -17.04 -8.53 3.01
N ASN A 246 -17.36 -9.59 2.26
CA ASN A 246 -18.69 -9.80 1.68
C ASN A 246 -19.76 -9.90 2.76
N GLU A 247 -19.48 -10.59 3.87
CA GLU A 247 -20.39 -10.66 5.01
C GLU A 247 -20.57 -9.28 5.66
N MET A 248 -19.48 -8.53 5.85
CA MET A 248 -19.50 -7.21 6.48
C MET A 248 -20.32 -6.18 5.69
N PHE A 249 -20.23 -6.23 4.35
CA PHE A 249 -20.82 -5.22 3.48
C PHE A 249 -21.94 -5.76 2.57
N HIS A 250 -22.32 -7.03 2.70
CA HIS A 250 -23.34 -7.70 1.88
C HIS A 250 -23.03 -7.59 0.38
N THR A 251 -21.79 -7.91 0.01
CA THR A 251 -21.26 -7.95 -1.36
C THR A 251 -21.06 -9.40 -1.81
N ASN A 252 -20.57 -9.63 -3.03
CA ASN A 252 -20.34 -10.97 -3.59
C ASN A 252 -19.05 -11.04 -4.43
N TYR A 253 -17.99 -10.39 -3.97
CA TYR A 253 -16.69 -10.40 -4.61
C TYR A 253 -15.98 -11.74 -4.41
N ASP A 254 -15.05 -12.05 -5.30
CA ASP A 254 -14.16 -13.19 -5.24
C ASP A 254 -12.81 -12.87 -5.91
N THR A 255 -11.90 -13.83 -5.98
CA THR A 255 -10.57 -13.67 -6.57
C THR A 255 -10.54 -13.77 -8.10
N SER A 256 -11.68 -13.88 -8.80
CA SER A 256 -11.73 -13.76 -10.26
C SER A 256 -11.40 -12.34 -10.70
N SER A 257 -10.75 -12.20 -11.86
CA SER A 257 -10.17 -10.91 -12.31
C SER A 257 -11.19 -9.76 -12.26
N GLU A 258 -12.38 -9.91 -12.82
CA GLU A 258 -13.41 -8.87 -12.85
C GLU A 258 -13.94 -8.52 -11.45
N LYS A 259 -14.25 -9.54 -10.63
CA LYS A 259 -14.79 -9.31 -9.29
C LYS A 259 -13.74 -8.80 -8.32
N PHE A 260 -12.48 -9.17 -8.52
CA PHE A 260 -11.39 -8.61 -7.74
C PHE A 260 -11.14 -7.13 -8.07
N GLN A 261 -11.25 -6.72 -9.32
CA GLN A 261 -11.22 -5.30 -9.70
C GLN A 261 -12.32 -4.50 -9.00
N ASN A 262 -13.54 -5.06 -8.97
CA ASN A 262 -14.66 -4.44 -8.27
C ASN A 262 -14.43 -4.40 -6.74
N TYR A 263 -13.86 -5.45 -6.17
CA TYR A 263 -13.44 -5.48 -4.77
C TYR A 263 -12.42 -4.36 -4.46
N TYR A 264 -11.38 -4.21 -5.30
CA TYR A 264 -10.39 -3.15 -5.17
C TYR A 264 -11.02 -1.75 -5.16
N LYS A 265 -11.93 -1.49 -6.11
CA LYS A 265 -12.66 -0.21 -6.18
C LYS A 265 -13.55 0.01 -4.96
N ASP A 266 -14.28 -1.02 -4.53
CA ASP A 266 -15.19 -0.96 -3.37
C ASP A 266 -14.38 -0.68 -2.08
N VAL A 267 -13.28 -1.40 -1.82
CA VAL A 267 -12.38 -1.16 -0.68
C VAL A 267 -11.85 0.28 -0.70
N SER A 268 -11.39 0.77 -1.85
CA SER A 268 -10.90 2.15 -2.01
C SER A 268 -11.98 3.18 -1.65
N LEU A 269 -13.19 3.01 -2.19
CA LEU A 269 -14.32 3.91 -1.92
C LEU A 269 -14.75 3.88 -0.45
N ARG A 270 -14.79 2.69 0.18
CA ARG A 270 -15.14 2.56 1.61
C ARG A 270 -14.09 3.12 2.54
N MET A 271 -12.80 3.01 2.17
CA MET A 271 -11.74 3.73 2.88
C MET A 271 -11.97 5.24 2.82
N LYS A 272 -12.20 5.79 1.62
CA LYS A 272 -12.51 7.22 1.43
C LYS A 272 -13.79 7.67 2.14
N ASN A 273 -14.73 6.77 2.33
CA ASN A 273 -16.02 7.00 3.00
C ASN A 273 -15.96 6.81 4.53
N LYS A 274 -14.83 6.37 5.09
CA LYS A 274 -14.71 6.00 6.52
C LYS A 274 -15.63 4.82 6.92
N GLU A 275 -15.95 3.93 6.01
CA GLU A 275 -16.72 2.72 6.29
C GLU A 275 -15.83 1.55 6.73
N LEU A 276 -14.54 1.58 6.41
CA LEU A 276 -13.49 0.74 6.99
C LEU A 276 -12.72 1.53 8.05
N ASP A 277 -12.29 0.85 9.10
CA ASP A 277 -11.48 1.44 10.16
C ASP A 277 -9.98 1.23 9.89
N LEU A 278 -9.58 0.03 9.48
CA LEU A 278 -8.21 -0.35 9.22
C LEU A 278 -8.09 -1.15 7.91
N LEU A 279 -7.16 -0.77 7.06
CA LEU A 279 -6.81 -1.52 5.86
C LEU A 279 -5.40 -2.09 5.98
N ILE A 280 -5.27 -3.42 5.98
CA ILE A 280 -3.98 -4.11 5.95
C ILE A 280 -3.54 -4.23 4.50
N VAL A 281 -2.33 -3.74 4.18
CA VAL A 281 -1.84 -3.69 2.80
C VAL A 281 -0.43 -4.24 2.67
N VAL A 282 -0.14 -4.82 1.50
CA VAL A 282 1.21 -5.18 1.09
C VAL A 282 1.49 -4.46 -0.23
N ASN A 283 2.40 -3.51 -0.22
CA ASN A 283 2.83 -2.71 -1.38
C ASN A 283 1.73 -1.95 -2.14
N MET A 284 0.50 -1.88 -1.62
CA MET A 284 -0.62 -1.17 -2.24
C MET A 284 -1.07 0.01 -1.40
N PHE A 285 -1.71 1.01 -2.00
CA PHE A 285 -2.23 2.21 -1.33
C PHE A 285 -1.19 3.05 -0.56
N LEU A 286 0.11 2.82 -0.76
CA LEU A 286 1.18 3.52 -0.05
C LEU A 286 1.58 4.85 -0.71
N THR A 287 1.33 4.99 -2.01
CA THR A 287 1.59 6.21 -2.77
C THR A 287 0.38 6.54 -3.65
N GLY A 288 0.02 7.83 -3.72
CA GLY A 288 -1.06 8.30 -4.57
C GLY A 288 -2.49 8.00 -4.09
N PHE A 289 -2.66 7.33 -2.95
CA PHE A 289 -3.99 7.09 -2.38
C PHE A 289 -4.47 8.34 -1.63
N ASP A 290 -5.36 9.10 -2.25
CA ASP A 290 -5.95 10.30 -1.66
C ASP A 290 -7.23 9.94 -0.89
N ALA A 291 -7.16 10.02 0.43
CA ALA A 291 -8.29 9.79 1.33
C ALA A 291 -8.23 10.78 2.51
N THR A 292 -9.06 11.82 2.45
CA THR A 292 -9.15 12.86 3.50
C THR A 292 -9.68 12.35 4.83
N THR A 293 -10.24 11.13 4.86
CA THR A 293 -10.72 10.45 6.07
C THR A 293 -9.65 9.64 6.79
N MET A 294 -8.42 9.61 6.25
CA MET A 294 -7.31 8.82 6.78
C MET A 294 -6.36 9.67 7.65
N ASN A 295 -5.82 9.05 8.71
CA ASN A 295 -4.84 9.65 9.61
C ASN A 295 -3.67 8.69 9.84
#